data_edfef7950e6fba93c806e3dd86230260
#
_entry.id   edfef7950e6fba93c806e3dd86230260
#
_cell.length_a   1.000
_cell.length_b   1.000
_cell.length_c   1.000
_cell.angle_alpha   90.00
_cell.angle_beta   90.00
_cell.angle_gamma   90.00
#
_symmetry.space_group_name_H-M   'P 1'
#
loop_
_entity.id
_entity.type
_entity.pdbx_description
1 polymer ?
#
loop_
_entity_poly.entity_id
_entity_poly.type
_entity_poly.pdbx_seq_one_letter_code
_entity_poly.pdbx_strand_id
1 'polypeptide(L)'
;MLAKAEFHKGEFLGSISTFNYIIRPYSNDADMVAQCQLWNARAYAEMGWLYEAEDVLNKVQVDNLSRKHAPLYASVSADIKLKTKQYKEAIPFVKLALPEESKKMYRPRFQFVLGQLYQLQGDRKQAKGAYEKVIKMQPSNEMDFNARLRIAELNDSPKDAIKQLNKMAKLDKNKDVLDQIYGAIGNVYLAQK
;
A
#
# COMPACT_ATOMS: atom_id res chain seq x y z
N MET A 1 -7.71 3.23 -24.97
CA MET A 1 -8.33 2.00 -24.36
C MET A 1 -7.47 0.76 -24.56
N LEU A 2 -6.89 0.51 -25.75
CA LEU A 2 -6.08 -0.68 -26.04
C LEU A 2 -4.93 -0.89 -25.05
N ALA A 3 -4.05 0.09 -24.85
CA ALA A 3 -2.88 -0.02 -23.98
C ALA A 3 -3.24 -0.44 -22.53
N LYS A 4 -4.35 0.08 -21.97
CA LYS A 4 -4.81 -0.34 -20.64
C LYS A 4 -5.34 -1.78 -20.64
N ALA A 5 -5.97 -2.21 -21.74
CA ALA A 5 -6.44 -3.60 -21.86
C ALA A 5 -5.25 -4.57 -21.95
N GLU A 6 -4.22 -4.25 -22.70
CA GLU A 6 -2.96 -5.00 -22.77
C GLU A 6 -2.32 -5.11 -21.39
N PHE A 7 -2.23 -4.00 -20.64
CA PHE A 7 -1.75 -4.01 -19.26
C PHE A 7 -2.54 -4.99 -18.39
N HIS A 8 -3.87 -4.92 -18.41
CA HIS A 8 -4.72 -5.78 -17.57
C HIS A 8 -4.72 -7.25 -17.99
N LYS A 9 -4.27 -7.56 -19.22
CA LYS A 9 -4.00 -8.94 -19.67
C LYS A 9 -2.61 -9.45 -19.24
N GLY A 10 -1.74 -8.60 -18.71
CA GLY A 10 -0.34 -8.92 -18.40
C GLY A 10 0.60 -8.75 -19.60
N GLU A 11 0.12 -8.20 -20.71
CA GLU A 11 0.90 -7.91 -21.91
C GLU A 11 1.67 -6.58 -21.73
N PHE A 12 2.56 -6.50 -20.73
CA PHE A 12 3.16 -5.24 -20.28
C PHE A 12 4.01 -4.57 -21.34
N LEU A 13 4.82 -5.30 -22.10
CA LEU A 13 5.65 -4.73 -23.19
C LEU A 13 4.78 -4.18 -24.33
N GLY A 14 3.70 -4.87 -24.68
CA GLY A 14 2.72 -4.38 -25.65
C GLY A 14 2.08 -3.09 -25.17
N SER A 15 1.63 -3.06 -23.92
CA SER A 15 1.06 -1.86 -23.28
C SER A 15 2.03 -0.67 -23.34
N ILE A 16 3.30 -0.86 -22.97
CA ILE A 16 4.33 0.19 -23.03
C ILE A 16 4.51 0.70 -24.47
N SER A 17 4.61 -0.22 -25.44
CA SER A 17 4.73 0.16 -26.86
C SER A 17 3.54 1.01 -27.31
N THR A 18 2.32 0.59 -26.97
CA THR A 18 1.08 1.29 -27.32
C THR A 18 1.03 2.68 -26.64
N PHE A 19 1.39 2.81 -25.36
CA PHE A 19 1.46 4.11 -24.69
C PHE A 19 2.52 5.03 -25.31
N ASN A 20 3.70 4.50 -25.65
CA ASN A 20 4.75 5.29 -26.32
C ASN A 20 4.31 5.76 -27.72
N TYR A 21 3.53 4.94 -28.44
CA TYR A 21 2.93 5.36 -29.71
C TYR A 21 1.94 6.52 -29.52
N ILE A 22 1.14 6.51 -28.42
CA ILE A 22 0.20 7.57 -28.09
C ILE A 22 0.94 8.88 -27.74
N ILE A 23 2.05 8.82 -27.02
CA ILE A 23 2.81 10.02 -26.63
C ILE A 23 3.26 10.84 -27.85
N ARG A 24 3.62 10.20 -28.96
CA ARG A 24 4.17 10.90 -30.16
C ARG A 24 3.22 11.95 -30.73
N PRO A 25 1.96 11.60 -31.15
CA PRO A 25 1.03 12.59 -31.72
C PRO A 25 0.46 13.54 -30.64
N TYR A 26 0.47 13.18 -29.36
CA TYR A 26 -0.06 13.98 -28.25
C TYR A 26 1.03 14.65 -27.41
N SER A 27 2.22 14.85 -27.97
CA SER A 27 3.36 15.45 -27.26
C SER A 27 3.09 16.85 -26.68
N ASN A 28 2.15 17.59 -27.27
CA ASN A 28 1.72 18.91 -26.80
C ASN A 28 0.64 18.83 -25.67
N ASP A 29 0.06 17.67 -25.43
CA ASP A 29 -0.90 17.43 -24.33
C ASP A 29 -0.14 16.86 -23.12
N ALA A 30 0.30 17.75 -22.25
CA ALA A 30 1.12 17.38 -21.10
C ALA A 30 0.40 16.41 -20.13
N ASP A 31 -0.93 16.53 -19.97
CA ASP A 31 -1.70 15.61 -19.10
C ASP A 31 -1.80 14.21 -19.72
N MET A 32 -2.00 14.12 -21.04
CA MET A 32 -2.00 12.84 -21.76
C MET A 32 -0.62 12.17 -21.70
N VAL A 33 0.46 12.93 -21.92
CA VAL A 33 1.84 12.44 -21.80
C VAL A 33 2.10 11.90 -20.39
N ALA A 34 1.78 12.69 -19.36
CA ALA A 34 1.95 12.27 -17.98
C ALA A 34 1.15 11.00 -17.65
N GLN A 35 -0.10 10.90 -18.12
CA GLN A 35 -0.91 9.70 -17.94
C GLN A 35 -0.26 8.46 -18.59
N CYS A 36 0.24 8.58 -19.81
CA CYS A 36 0.92 7.48 -20.51
C CYS A 36 2.21 7.08 -19.77
N GLN A 37 3.00 8.04 -19.32
CA GLN A 37 4.21 7.79 -18.52
C GLN A 37 3.88 7.05 -17.22
N LEU A 38 2.83 7.43 -16.52
CA LEU A 38 2.40 6.73 -15.30
C LEU A 38 2.03 5.26 -15.55
N TRP A 39 1.32 4.98 -16.66
CA TRP A 39 1.01 3.60 -17.03
C TRP A 39 2.26 2.82 -17.45
N ASN A 40 3.21 3.46 -18.15
CA ASN A 40 4.50 2.83 -18.47
C ASN A 40 5.30 2.51 -17.20
N ALA A 41 5.42 3.47 -16.26
CA ALA A 41 6.08 3.24 -14.98
C ALA A 41 5.45 2.08 -14.21
N ARG A 42 4.12 2.01 -14.20
CA ARG A 42 3.39 0.90 -13.59
C ARG A 42 3.67 -0.43 -14.27
N ALA A 43 3.71 -0.46 -15.61
CA ALA A 43 4.00 -1.68 -16.37
C ALA A 43 5.43 -2.18 -16.10
N TYR A 44 6.40 -1.30 -16.07
CA TYR A 44 7.78 -1.65 -15.67
C TYR A 44 7.83 -2.21 -14.24
N ALA A 45 7.12 -1.58 -13.31
CA ALA A 45 7.06 -2.03 -11.92
C ALA A 45 6.43 -3.43 -11.75
N GLU A 46 5.41 -3.77 -12.58
CA GLU A 46 4.81 -5.12 -12.60
C GLU A 46 5.77 -6.18 -13.17
N MET A 47 6.63 -5.81 -14.11
CA MET A 47 7.69 -6.70 -14.63
C MET A 47 8.89 -6.83 -13.69
N GLY A 48 8.94 -6.07 -12.59
CA GLY A 48 10.10 -6.00 -11.69
C GLY A 48 11.26 -5.15 -12.21
N TRP A 49 11.07 -4.41 -13.30
CA TRP A 49 12.05 -3.49 -13.87
C TRP A 49 11.97 -2.15 -13.12
N LEU A 50 12.45 -2.19 -11.87
CA LEU A 50 12.24 -1.10 -10.91
C LEU A 50 13.04 0.16 -11.25
N TYR A 51 14.21 0.01 -11.85
CA TYR A 51 15.03 1.14 -12.31
C TYR A 51 14.32 1.91 -13.43
N GLU A 52 13.82 1.21 -14.44
CA GLU A 52 13.08 1.79 -15.54
C GLU A 52 11.76 2.42 -15.05
N ALA A 53 11.11 1.77 -14.08
CA ALA A 53 9.90 2.29 -13.48
C ALA A 53 10.15 3.64 -12.76
N GLU A 54 11.23 3.77 -11.98
CA GLU A 54 11.62 5.02 -11.33
C GLU A 54 12.06 6.08 -12.34
N ASP A 55 12.85 5.70 -13.36
CA ASP A 55 13.28 6.63 -14.41
C ASP A 55 12.09 7.26 -15.13
N VAL A 56 11.11 6.45 -15.51
CA VAL A 56 9.89 6.95 -16.17
C VAL A 56 9.04 7.80 -15.22
N LEU A 57 8.89 7.36 -13.95
CA LEU A 57 8.13 8.11 -12.95
C LEU A 57 8.74 9.51 -12.70
N ASN A 58 10.07 9.61 -12.64
CA ASN A 58 10.77 10.87 -12.43
C ASN A 58 10.64 11.85 -13.60
N LYS A 59 10.29 11.37 -14.80
CA LYS A 59 10.01 12.21 -15.97
C LYS A 59 8.60 12.80 -15.96
N VAL A 60 7.71 12.32 -15.10
CA VAL A 60 6.34 12.81 -14.98
C VAL A 60 6.35 14.22 -14.41
N GLN A 61 5.88 15.18 -15.18
CA GLN A 61 5.71 16.57 -14.74
C GLN A 61 4.42 16.69 -13.92
N VAL A 62 4.54 16.60 -12.61
CA VAL A 62 3.40 16.54 -11.68
C VAL A 62 2.53 17.79 -11.74
N ASP A 63 3.14 18.97 -11.97
CA ASP A 63 2.42 20.25 -12.08
C ASP A 63 1.47 20.31 -13.28
N ASN A 64 1.74 19.51 -14.30
CA ASN A 64 0.90 19.39 -15.49
C ASN A 64 -0.19 18.32 -15.36
N LEU A 65 -0.20 17.59 -14.26
CA LEU A 65 -1.14 16.49 -14.06
C LEU A 65 -2.51 17.01 -13.63
N SER A 66 -3.55 16.66 -14.37
CA SER A 66 -4.92 17.00 -13.97
C SER A 66 -5.29 16.34 -12.66
N ARG A 67 -6.20 16.96 -11.88
CA ARG A 67 -6.72 16.40 -10.65
C ARG A 67 -7.30 15.00 -10.81
N LYS A 68 -7.80 14.67 -12.00
CA LYS A 68 -8.32 13.33 -12.35
C LYS A 68 -7.25 12.25 -12.30
N HIS A 69 -6.00 12.59 -12.60
CA HIS A 69 -4.88 11.63 -12.66
C HIS A 69 -3.98 11.66 -11.41
N ALA A 70 -4.20 12.58 -10.49
CA ALA A 70 -3.46 12.64 -9.22
C ALA A 70 -3.56 11.32 -8.40
N PRO A 71 -4.72 10.62 -8.35
CA PRO A 71 -4.81 9.32 -7.68
C PRO A 71 -3.95 8.23 -8.36
N LEU A 72 -3.86 8.25 -9.69
CA LEU A 72 -3.00 7.34 -10.43
C LEU A 72 -1.53 7.59 -10.09
N TYR A 73 -1.09 8.85 -10.12
CA TYR A 73 0.26 9.23 -9.72
C TYR A 73 0.59 8.75 -8.30
N ALA A 74 -0.29 9.04 -7.34
CA ALA A 74 -0.09 8.65 -5.95
C ALA A 74 0.02 7.12 -5.78
N SER A 75 -0.83 6.36 -6.45
CA SER A 75 -0.82 4.89 -6.35
C SER A 75 0.40 4.27 -7.03
N VAL A 76 0.80 4.76 -8.20
CA VAL A 76 2.00 4.28 -8.92
C VAL A 76 3.27 4.63 -8.14
N SER A 77 3.37 5.87 -7.63
CA SER A 77 4.51 6.29 -6.81
C SER A 77 4.62 5.46 -5.53
N ALA A 78 3.51 5.23 -4.84
CA ALA A 78 3.49 4.38 -3.64
C ALA A 78 3.97 2.96 -3.95
N ASP A 79 3.46 2.34 -5.02
CA ASP A 79 3.81 0.97 -5.41
C ASP A 79 5.31 0.85 -5.74
N ILE A 80 5.85 1.75 -6.56
CA ILE A 80 7.27 1.76 -6.91
C ILE A 80 8.13 1.95 -5.65
N LYS A 81 7.81 2.93 -4.79
CA LYS A 81 8.55 3.18 -3.54
C LYS A 81 8.50 1.98 -2.57
N LEU A 82 7.38 1.25 -2.54
CA LEU A 82 7.27 0.01 -1.76
C LEU A 82 8.13 -1.11 -2.35
N LYS A 83 8.08 -1.32 -3.67
CA LYS A 83 8.87 -2.35 -4.39
C LYS A 83 10.37 -2.08 -4.29
N THR A 84 10.80 -0.83 -4.33
CA THR A 84 12.19 -0.40 -4.16
C THR A 84 12.63 -0.29 -2.68
N LYS A 85 11.75 -0.67 -1.74
CA LYS A 85 12.00 -0.63 -0.28
C LYS A 85 12.25 0.79 0.28
N GLN A 86 11.86 1.82 -0.44
CA GLN A 86 11.94 3.22 -0.02
C GLN A 86 10.74 3.56 0.89
N TYR A 87 10.63 2.87 2.02
CA TYR A 87 9.44 2.86 2.86
C TYR A 87 9.06 4.23 3.43
N LYS A 88 10.05 5.04 3.79
CA LYS A 88 9.82 6.40 4.29
C LYS A 88 9.20 7.29 3.22
N GLU A 89 9.69 7.17 2.00
CA GLU A 89 9.22 7.93 0.85
C GLU A 89 7.84 7.47 0.34
N ALA A 90 7.47 6.20 0.58
CA ALA A 90 6.17 5.67 0.23
C ALA A 90 5.01 6.29 1.05
N ILE A 91 5.26 6.69 2.31
CA ILE A 91 4.24 7.18 3.24
C ILE A 91 3.38 8.33 2.68
N PRO A 92 3.95 9.43 2.16
CA PRO A 92 3.16 10.53 1.61
C PRO A 92 2.28 10.10 0.44
N PHE A 93 2.77 9.22 -0.41
CA PHE A 93 2.01 8.72 -1.56
C PHE A 93 0.87 7.79 -1.15
N VAL A 94 1.08 6.90 -0.17
CA VAL A 94 0.01 6.07 0.39
C VAL A 94 -1.06 6.94 1.04
N LYS A 95 -0.69 8.00 1.77
CA LYS A 95 -1.64 8.97 2.34
C LYS A 95 -2.43 9.71 1.28
N LEU A 96 -1.81 10.06 0.17
CA LEU A 96 -2.46 10.77 -0.93
C LEU A 96 -3.41 9.85 -1.72
N ALA A 97 -3.04 8.58 -1.91
CA ALA A 97 -3.86 7.59 -2.62
C ALA A 97 -5.09 7.14 -1.81
N LEU A 98 -5.00 7.09 -0.48
CA LEU A 98 -6.02 6.54 0.40
C LEU A 98 -7.40 7.21 0.29
N PRO A 99 -7.55 8.55 0.30
CA PRO A 99 -8.85 9.23 0.16
C PRO A 99 -9.50 9.02 -1.20
N GLU A 100 -8.67 8.91 -2.23
CA GLU A 100 -9.08 8.81 -3.63
C GLU A 100 -9.48 7.39 -4.04
N GLU A 101 -9.21 6.39 -3.20
CA GLU A 101 -9.64 5.02 -3.47
C GLU A 101 -11.16 4.93 -3.45
N SER A 102 -11.73 4.76 -4.64
CA SER A 102 -13.19 4.72 -4.85
C SER A 102 -13.83 3.46 -4.28
N LYS A 103 -13.10 2.35 -4.27
CA LYS A 103 -13.60 1.07 -3.78
C LYS A 103 -13.38 0.96 -2.28
N LYS A 104 -14.44 1.11 -1.50
CA LYS A 104 -14.40 1.04 -0.03
C LYS A 104 -13.65 -0.17 0.51
N MET A 105 -13.67 -1.30 -0.19
CA MET A 105 -13.00 -2.54 0.23
C MET A 105 -11.47 -2.45 0.20
N TYR A 106 -10.88 -1.56 -0.60
CA TYR A 106 -9.42 -1.40 -0.67
C TYR A 106 -8.87 -0.37 0.32
N ARG A 107 -9.68 0.57 0.78
CA ARG A 107 -9.26 1.59 1.77
C ARG A 107 -8.65 0.97 3.03
N PRO A 108 -9.20 -0.08 3.64
CA PRO A 108 -8.58 -0.71 4.79
C PRO A 108 -7.19 -1.29 4.49
N ARG A 109 -6.95 -1.78 3.25
CA ARG A 109 -5.63 -2.30 2.83
C ARG A 109 -4.59 -1.19 2.79
N PHE A 110 -4.89 -0.06 2.16
CA PHE A 110 -4.00 1.11 2.15
C PHE A 110 -3.72 1.62 3.56
N GLN A 111 -4.76 1.68 4.39
CA GLN A 111 -4.62 2.11 5.78
C GLN A 111 -3.78 1.13 6.61
N PHE A 112 -3.89 -0.18 6.33
CA PHE A 112 -3.07 -1.22 6.96
C PHE A 112 -1.60 -1.11 6.54
N VAL A 113 -1.33 -0.94 5.24
CA VAL A 113 0.03 -0.68 4.71
C VAL A 113 0.64 0.56 5.37
N LEU A 114 -0.14 1.62 5.56
CA LEU A 114 0.34 2.82 6.27
C LEU A 114 0.75 2.50 7.71
N GLY A 115 0.00 1.64 8.40
CA GLY A 115 0.38 1.13 9.73
C GLY A 115 1.70 0.37 9.71
N GLN A 116 1.90 -0.53 8.73
CA GLN A 116 3.15 -1.26 8.56
C GLN A 116 4.34 -0.33 8.27
N LEU A 117 4.14 0.68 7.42
CA LEU A 117 5.18 1.66 7.10
C LEU A 117 5.61 2.46 8.31
N TYR A 118 4.68 2.91 9.15
CA TYR A 118 5.01 3.57 10.40
C TYR A 118 5.72 2.64 11.39
N GLN A 119 5.30 1.37 11.44
CA GLN A 119 5.96 0.36 12.29
C GLN A 119 7.42 0.15 11.85
N LEU A 120 7.68 0.05 10.54
CA LEU A 120 9.05 -0.04 10.00
C LEU A 120 9.91 1.19 10.28
N GLN A 121 9.28 2.37 10.44
CA GLN A 121 9.96 3.61 10.86
C GLN A 121 10.16 3.72 12.38
N GLY A 122 9.68 2.75 13.15
CA GLY A 122 9.70 2.82 14.61
C GLY A 122 8.66 3.76 15.23
N ASP A 123 7.80 4.38 14.43
CA ASP A 123 6.74 5.26 14.92
C ASP A 123 5.53 4.44 15.41
N ARG A 124 5.67 3.88 16.62
CA ARG A 124 4.66 3.03 17.26
C ARG A 124 3.31 3.75 17.41
N LYS A 125 3.33 5.05 17.72
CA LYS A 125 2.11 5.83 17.93
C LYS A 125 1.30 5.97 16.65
N GLN A 126 1.94 6.37 15.55
CA GLN A 126 1.27 6.49 14.26
C GLN A 126 0.88 5.12 13.70
N ALA A 127 1.71 4.09 13.88
CA ALA A 127 1.39 2.72 13.48
C ALA A 127 0.11 2.24 14.17
N LYS A 128 0.03 2.35 15.50
CA LYS A 128 -1.16 1.98 16.27
C LYS A 128 -2.40 2.74 15.81
N GLY A 129 -2.30 4.08 15.66
CA GLY A 129 -3.41 4.90 15.16
C GLY A 129 -3.86 4.53 13.75
N ALA A 130 -2.93 4.09 12.88
CA ALA A 130 -3.27 3.61 11.55
C ALA A 130 -4.06 2.29 11.60
N TYR A 131 -3.65 1.31 12.42
CA TYR A 131 -4.37 0.05 12.59
C TYR A 131 -5.74 0.24 13.27
N GLU A 132 -5.87 1.17 14.23
CA GLU A 132 -7.17 1.53 14.82
C GLU A 132 -8.14 2.10 13.77
N LYS A 133 -7.65 2.87 12.81
CA LYS A 133 -8.46 3.35 11.68
C LYS A 133 -8.89 2.19 10.76
N VAL A 134 -8.05 1.18 10.55
CA VAL A 134 -8.43 -0.03 9.80
C VAL A 134 -9.68 -0.67 10.43
N ILE A 135 -9.66 -0.89 11.74
CA ILE A 135 -10.79 -1.50 12.47
C ILE A 135 -12.08 -0.66 12.31
N LYS A 136 -11.97 0.68 12.39
CA LYS A 136 -13.11 1.60 12.22
C LYS A 136 -13.72 1.57 10.81
N MET A 137 -12.95 1.12 9.80
CA MET A 137 -13.42 0.97 8.43
C MET A 137 -14.25 -0.31 8.20
N GLN A 138 -14.46 -1.13 9.22
CA GLN A 138 -15.18 -2.40 9.15
C GLN A 138 -14.63 -3.31 8.02
N PRO A 139 -13.36 -3.71 8.11
CA PRO A 139 -12.72 -4.54 7.10
C PRO A 139 -13.21 -5.98 7.15
N SER A 140 -12.63 -6.86 6.30
CA SER A 140 -12.83 -8.31 6.45
C SER A 140 -12.37 -8.81 7.83
N ASN A 141 -12.92 -9.95 8.27
CA ASN A 141 -12.55 -10.56 9.56
C ASN A 141 -11.03 -10.80 9.69
N GLU A 142 -10.40 -11.25 8.62
CA GLU A 142 -8.95 -11.46 8.57
C GLU A 142 -8.18 -10.16 8.80
N MET A 143 -8.58 -9.09 8.17
CA MET A 143 -7.90 -7.80 8.30
C MET A 143 -8.17 -7.15 9.66
N ASP A 144 -9.38 -7.27 10.22
CA ASP A 144 -9.71 -6.86 11.60
C ASP A 144 -8.83 -7.60 12.61
N PHE A 145 -8.72 -8.93 12.43
CA PHE A 145 -7.85 -9.76 13.26
C PHE A 145 -6.39 -9.30 13.18
N ASN A 146 -5.85 -9.16 11.98
CA ASN A 146 -4.46 -8.73 11.79
C ASN A 146 -4.20 -7.34 12.37
N ALA A 147 -5.13 -6.39 12.21
CA ALA A 147 -4.98 -5.05 12.78
C ALA A 147 -4.94 -5.09 14.31
N ARG A 148 -5.81 -5.89 14.96
CA ARG A 148 -5.82 -6.07 16.42
C ARG A 148 -4.55 -6.75 16.93
N LEU A 149 -4.04 -7.73 16.19
CA LEU A 149 -2.78 -8.41 16.50
C LEU A 149 -1.63 -7.40 16.51
N ARG A 150 -1.50 -6.57 15.46
CA ARG A 150 -0.48 -5.53 15.38
C ARG A 150 -0.62 -4.48 16.49
N ILE A 151 -1.84 -4.08 16.84
CA ILE A 151 -2.07 -3.15 17.97
C ILE A 151 -1.59 -3.75 19.29
N ALA A 152 -1.85 -5.04 19.50
CA ALA A 152 -1.39 -5.72 20.71
C ALA A 152 0.14 -5.80 20.79
N GLU A 153 0.82 -6.13 19.68
CA GLU A 153 2.29 -6.16 19.59
C GLU A 153 2.92 -4.77 19.80
N LEU A 154 2.21 -3.70 19.42
CA LEU A 154 2.64 -2.31 19.61
C LEU A 154 2.29 -1.73 20.99
N ASN A 155 1.71 -2.51 21.89
CA ASN A 155 1.40 -2.04 23.23
C ASN A 155 2.68 -1.89 24.06
N ASP A 156 2.84 -0.76 24.73
CA ASP A 156 4.00 -0.47 25.57
C ASP A 156 4.00 -1.28 26.88
N SER A 157 2.82 -1.77 27.30
CA SER A 157 2.65 -2.66 28.45
C SER A 157 2.60 -4.12 27.99
N PRO A 158 3.63 -4.94 28.21
CA PRO A 158 3.61 -6.36 27.88
C PRO A 158 2.44 -7.09 28.53
N LYS A 159 2.11 -6.75 29.77
CA LYS A 159 0.98 -7.34 30.52
C LYS A 159 -0.36 -7.07 29.81
N ASP A 160 -0.56 -5.84 29.33
CA ASP A 160 -1.81 -5.48 28.63
C ASP A 160 -1.85 -6.08 27.22
N ALA A 161 -0.70 -6.16 26.53
CA ALA A 161 -0.57 -6.87 25.26
C ALA A 161 -1.00 -8.34 25.40
N ILE A 162 -0.43 -9.07 26.35
CA ILE A 162 -0.75 -10.48 26.62
C ILE A 162 -2.23 -10.63 27.01
N LYS A 163 -2.76 -9.74 27.86
CA LYS A 163 -4.18 -9.75 28.23
C LYS A 163 -5.10 -9.57 27.01
N GLN A 164 -4.74 -8.68 26.11
CA GLN A 164 -5.49 -8.44 24.87
C GLN A 164 -5.42 -9.66 23.94
N LEU A 165 -4.25 -10.23 23.74
CA LEU A 165 -4.04 -11.43 22.90
C LEU A 165 -4.79 -12.64 23.47
N ASN A 166 -4.75 -12.86 24.79
CA ASN A 166 -5.53 -13.91 25.43
C ASN A 166 -7.05 -13.73 25.30
N LYS A 167 -7.55 -12.47 25.26
CA LYS A 167 -8.97 -12.22 24.94
C LYS A 167 -9.29 -12.61 23.50
N MET A 168 -8.38 -12.31 22.58
CA MET A 168 -8.56 -12.69 21.17
C MET A 168 -8.57 -14.22 20.99
N ALA A 169 -7.72 -14.95 21.71
CA ALA A 169 -7.67 -16.42 21.67
C ALA A 169 -8.98 -17.10 22.14
N LYS A 170 -9.76 -16.44 22.99
CA LYS A 170 -11.04 -16.97 23.50
C LYS A 170 -12.22 -16.78 22.54
N LEU A 171 -12.06 -16.04 21.45
CA LEU A 171 -13.13 -15.80 20.48
C LEU A 171 -13.21 -16.98 19.51
N ASP A 172 -14.41 -17.57 19.37
CA ASP A 172 -14.64 -18.70 18.46
C ASP A 172 -14.20 -18.44 17.02
N LYS A 173 -14.37 -17.21 16.54
CA LYS A 173 -13.95 -16.79 15.21
C LYS A 173 -12.43 -16.83 14.97
N ASN A 174 -11.63 -16.97 16.01
CA ASN A 174 -10.16 -16.98 15.94
C ASN A 174 -9.57 -18.39 16.18
N LYS A 175 -10.39 -19.45 16.24
CA LYS A 175 -9.90 -20.82 16.49
C LYS A 175 -8.87 -21.30 15.47
N ASP A 176 -9.05 -20.92 14.20
CA ASP A 176 -8.18 -21.34 13.11
C ASP A 176 -6.86 -20.55 13.03
N VAL A 177 -6.67 -19.54 13.87
CA VAL A 177 -5.50 -18.64 13.88
C VAL A 177 -4.87 -18.52 15.27
N LEU A 178 -5.10 -19.51 16.14
CA LEU A 178 -4.54 -19.53 17.49
C LEU A 178 -3.00 -19.56 17.50
N ASP A 179 -2.39 -20.21 16.52
CA ASP A 179 -0.95 -20.27 16.30
C ASP A 179 -0.35 -18.86 16.17
N GLN A 180 -0.99 -17.99 15.42
CA GLN A 180 -0.57 -16.59 15.24
C GLN A 180 -0.70 -15.80 16.55
N ILE A 181 -1.76 -16.02 17.32
CA ILE A 181 -1.96 -15.35 18.61
C ILE A 181 -0.89 -15.79 19.61
N TYR A 182 -0.65 -17.10 19.73
CA TYR A 182 0.38 -17.60 20.66
C TYR A 182 1.79 -17.24 20.20
N GLY A 183 2.05 -17.17 18.88
CA GLY A 183 3.29 -16.62 18.33
C GLY A 183 3.51 -15.16 18.74
N ALA A 184 2.47 -14.32 18.66
CA ALA A 184 2.54 -12.93 19.10
C ALA A 184 2.78 -12.81 20.62
N ILE A 185 2.15 -13.67 21.43
CA ILE A 185 2.41 -13.72 22.89
C ILE A 185 3.88 -14.07 23.14
N GLY A 186 4.42 -15.07 22.44
CA GLY A 186 5.84 -15.42 22.49
C GLY A 186 6.76 -14.26 22.16
N ASN A 187 6.46 -13.51 21.09
CA ASN A 187 7.21 -12.32 20.70
C ASN A 187 7.18 -11.23 21.78
N VAL A 188 6.02 -11.01 22.44
CA VAL A 188 5.92 -10.06 23.56
C VAL A 188 6.83 -10.47 24.72
N TYR A 189 6.92 -11.76 25.05
CA TYR A 189 7.83 -12.25 26.09
C TYR A 189 9.30 -12.11 25.70
N LEU A 190 9.65 -12.37 24.43
CA LEU A 190 11.03 -12.24 23.95
C LEU A 190 11.52 -10.79 23.97
N ALA A 191 10.64 -9.83 23.69
CA ALA A 191 10.97 -8.40 23.71
C ALA A 191 11.19 -7.83 25.12
N GLN A 192 10.94 -8.61 26.20
CA GLN A 192 11.18 -8.20 27.59
C GLN A 192 12.59 -8.59 28.10
N LYS A 193 13.35 -9.35 27.30
CA LYS A 193 14.73 -9.74 27.61
C LYS A 193 15.74 -8.74 27.06
#